data_31ac338cf6c83660485862180c4b4149
#
_entry.id   31ac338cf6c83660485862180c4b4149
#
_cell.length_a   1.000
_cell.length_b   1.000
_cell.length_c   1.000
_cell.angle_alpha   90.00
_cell.angle_beta   90.00
_cell.angle_gamma   90.00
#
_symmetry.space_group_name_H-M   'P 1'
#
loop_
_entity.id
_entity.type
_entity.pdbx_description
1 polymer ?
#
loop_
_entity_poly.entity_id
_entity_poly.type
_entity_poly.pdbx_seq_one_letter_code
_entity_poly.pdbx_strand_id
1 'polypeptide(L)'
;MPKIANITSRNNPLLVRLRKLANDSLAYRRQGTIWLEGEHLCSAYAARGAAVAQAVIVEAAWQRGGPCRELAMRADAVCVVPASLMASLSSLESSQELAFAVACHFASPFR
;
A
#
# COMPACT_ATOMS: atom_id res chain seq x y z
N MET A 1 6.29 -14.39 -8.13
CA MET A 1 5.07 -14.46 -7.30
C MET A 1 5.26 -13.62 -6.05
N PRO A 2 4.32 -12.76 -5.74
CA PRO A 2 4.44 -11.96 -4.52
C PRO A 2 4.23 -12.81 -3.28
N LYS A 3 4.82 -12.35 -2.19
CA LYS A 3 4.54 -12.93 -0.89
C LYS A 3 3.19 -12.40 -0.41
N ILE A 4 2.29 -13.29 -0.07
CA ILE A 4 0.94 -12.91 0.35
C ILE A 4 0.76 -13.25 1.83
N ALA A 5 0.38 -12.26 2.62
CA ALA A 5 0.16 -12.43 4.04
C ALA A 5 -1.21 -11.91 4.43
N ASN A 6 -1.94 -12.68 5.22
CA ASN A 6 -3.20 -12.24 5.80
C ASN A 6 -2.90 -11.69 7.17
N ILE A 7 -3.17 -10.41 7.38
CA ILE A 7 -2.87 -9.74 8.63
C ILE A 7 -4.16 -9.24 9.26
N THR A 8 -4.44 -9.71 10.47
CA THR A 8 -5.65 -9.32 11.17
C THR A 8 -5.38 -8.57 12.47
N SER A 9 -4.11 -8.48 12.87
CA SER A 9 -3.74 -7.81 14.11
C SER A 9 -3.32 -6.37 13.85
N ARG A 10 -3.97 -5.46 14.53
CA ARG A 10 -3.66 -4.04 14.45
C ARG A 10 -2.24 -3.73 14.90
N ASN A 11 -1.69 -4.58 15.77
CA ASN A 11 -0.35 -4.38 16.32
C ASN A 11 0.75 -5.05 15.52
N ASN A 12 0.43 -5.62 14.38
CA ASN A 12 1.44 -6.19 13.51
C ASN A 12 2.46 -5.12 13.14
N PRO A 13 3.77 -5.38 13.29
CA PRO A 13 4.80 -4.37 13.03
C PRO A 13 4.72 -3.72 11.66
N LEU A 14 4.35 -4.49 10.64
CA LEU A 14 4.18 -3.94 9.31
C LEU A 14 3.05 -2.91 9.28
N LEU A 15 1.92 -3.21 9.90
CA LEU A 15 0.78 -2.30 9.93
C LEU A 15 1.09 -1.05 10.74
N VAL A 16 1.83 -1.19 11.84
CA VAL A 16 2.24 -0.04 12.64
C VAL A 16 3.09 0.91 11.80
N ARG A 17 4.04 0.36 11.05
CA ARG A 17 4.90 1.16 10.18
C ARG A 17 4.11 1.83 9.05
N LEU A 18 3.20 1.09 8.41
CA LEU A 18 2.40 1.63 7.31
C LEU A 18 1.44 2.70 7.80
N ARG A 19 0.86 2.53 8.98
CA ARG A 19 -0.02 3.54 9.55
C ARG A 19 0.73 4.85 9.78
N LYS A 20 1.94 4.75 10.29
CA LYS A 20 2.78 5.93 10.48
C LYS A 20 3.08 6.59 9.14
N LEU A 21 3.41 5.80 8.13
CA LEU A 21 3.68 6.33 6.80
C LEU A 21 2.47 7.05 6.22
N ALA A 22 1.30 6.47 6.37
CA ALA A 22 0.07 7.03 5.80
C ALA A 22 -0.37 8.32 6.50
N ASN A 23 -0.07 8.46 7.78
CA ASN A 23 -0.61 9.55 8.58
C ASN A 23 0.41 10.63 9.01
N ASP A 24 1.68 10.42 8.71
CA ASP A 24 2.73 11.39 9.04
C ASP A 24 3.27 11.95 7.74
N SER A 25 3.06 13.24 7.51
CA SER A 25 3.47 13.87 6.26
C SER A 25 4.97 13.85 6.02
N LEU A 26 5.77 13.60 7.06
CA LEU A 26 7.22 13.53 6.93
C LEU A 26 7.77 12.11 6.96
N ALA A 27 6.91 11.13 7.18
CA ALA A 27 7.37 9.76 7.31
C ALA A 27 8.05 9.24 6.04
N TYR A 28 7.61 9.71 4.88
CA TYR A 28 8.20 9.27 3.62
C TYR A 28 9.70 9.58 3.55
N ARG A 29 10.13 10.66 4.17
CA ARG A 29 11.56 10.99 4.18
C ARG A 29 12.34 10.06 5.08
N ARG A 30 11.77 9.70 6.22
CA ARG A 30 12.44 8.83 7.18
C ARG A 30 12.50 7.40 6.72
N GLN A 31 11.42 6.94 6.09
CA GLN A 31 11.32 5.54 5.65
C GLN A 31 11.78 5.32 4.23
N GLY A 32 11.95 6.39 3.46
CA GLY A 32 12.27 6.25 2.04
C GLY A 32 11.15 5.60 1.26
N THR A 33 9.92 5.76 1.73
CA THR A 33 8.75 5.10 1.17
C THR A 33 7.60 6.08 1.07
N ILE A 34 6.82 5.97 0.00
CA ILE A 34 5.63 6.79 -0.21
C ILE A 34 4.39 5.90 -0.15
N TRP A 35 3.33 6.41 0.46
CA TRP A 35 2.04 5.73 0.55
C TRP A 35 1.13 6.25 -0.56
N LEU A 36 0.68 5.35 -1.43
CA LEU A 36 -0.25 5.67 -2.51
C LEU A 36 -1.56 4.96 -2.23
N GLU A 37 -2.61 5.71 -2.01
CA GLU A 37 -3.89 5.15 -1.60
C GLU A 37 -4.93 5.30 -2.70
N GLY A 38 -5.58 4.19 -3.07
CA GLY A 38 -6.65 4.18 -4.05
C GLY A 38 -6.25 3.53 -5.37
N GLU A 39 -7.25 2.94 -6.03
CA GLU A 39 -7.02 2.22 -7.29
C GLU A 39 -6.44 3.12 -8.37
N HIS A 40 -6.90 4.36 -8.47
CA HIS A 40 -6.42 5.29 -9.50
C HIS A 40 -4.94 5.58 -9.37
N LEU A 41 -4.49 5.92 -8.16
CA LEU A 41 -3.08 6.21 -7.93
C LEU A 41 -2.22 4.97 -8.15
N CYS A 42 -2.70 3.84 -7.64
CA CYS A 42 -1.96 2.59 -7.81
C CYS A 42 -1.87 2.19 -9.28
N SER A 43 -2.96 2.34 -10.03
CA SER A 43 -2.97 2.02 -11.44
C SER A 43 -2.04 2.93 -12.24
N ALA A 44 -2.06 4.21 -11.94
CA ALA A 44 -1.18 5.16 -12.63
C ALA A 44 0.28 4.86 -12.36
N TYR A 45 0.60 4.51 -11.11
CA TYR A 45 1.96 4.17 -10.75
C TYR A 45 2.41 2.88 -11.45
N ALA A 46 1.55 1.86 -11.45
CA ALA A 46 1.87 0.58 -12.08
C ALA A 46 2.06 0.73 -13.59
N ALA A 47 1.29 1.61 -14.21
CA ALA A 47 1.40 1.85 -15.65
C ALA A 47 2.75 2.41 -16.06
N ARG A 48 3.48 3.00 -15.12
CA ARG A 48 4.82 3.51 -15.37
C ARG A 48 5.89 2.42 -15.35
N GLY A 49 5.50 1.20 -15.00
CA GLY A 49 6.44 0.08 -14.96
C GLY A 49 7.36 0.09 -13.75
N ALA A 50 7.09 0.94 -12.77
CA ALA A 50 7.96 1.03 -11.59
C ALA A 50 7.67 -0.12 -10.63
N ALA A 51 8.68 -0.52 -9.85
CA ALA A 51 8.54 -1.59 -8.89
C ALA A 51 7.70 -1.16 -7.68
N VAL A 52 6.88 -2.08 -7.18
CA VAL A 52 6.04 -1.85 -6.00
C VAL A 52 6.50 -2.80 -4.91
N ALA A 53 6.98 -2.26 -3.80
CA ALA A 53 7.50 -3.08 -2.71
C ALA A 53 6.38 -3.79 -1.95
N GLN A 54 5.32 -3.07 -1.63
CA GLN A 54 4.27 -3.60 -0.78
C GLN A 54 2.91 -3.12 -1.25
N ALA A 55 1.96 -4.04 -1.33
CA ALA A 55 0.56 -3.69 -1.57
C ALA A 55 -0.26 -4.05 -0.33
N VAL A 56 -1.29 -3.26 -0.05
CA VAL A 56 -2.26 -3.56 1.00
C VAL A 56 -3.63 -3.55 0.35
N ILE A 57 -4.38 -4.62 0.53
CA ILE A 57 -5.69 -4.76 -0.09
C ILE A 57 -6.67 -5.32 0.92
N VAL A 58 -7.90 -4.81 0.91
CA VAL A 58 -8.93 -5.34 1.80
C VAL A 58 -9.33 -6.74 1.36
N GLU A 59 -9.66 -7.58 2.34
CA GLU A 59 -9.99 -8.97 2.08
C GLU A 59 -11.11 -9.13 1.06
N ALA A 60 -12.15 -8.32 1.15
CA ALA A 60 -13.28 -8.41 0.23
C ALA A 60 -12.86 -8.17 -1.22
N ALA A 61 -11.99 -7.17 -1.45
CA ALA A 61 -11.50 -6.89 -2.78
C ALA A 61 -10.59 -8.00 -3.29
N TRP A 62 -9.77 -8.56 -2.39
CA TRP A 62 -8.90 -9.67 -2.74
C TRP A 62 -9.70 -10.90 -3.19
N GLN A 63 -10.75 -11.22 -2.45
CA GLN A 63 -11.60 -12.38 -2.77
C GLN A 63 -12.44 -12.15 -4.02
N ARG A 64 -12.90 -10.92 -4.22
CA ARG A 64 -13.68 -10.59 -5.40
C ARG A 64 -12.86 -10.71 -6.67
N GLY A 65 -11.56 -10.43 -6.59
CA GLY A 65 -10.70 -10.40 -7.76
C GLY A 65 -10.86 -9.11 -8.53
N GLY A 66 -10.46 -9.12 -9.80
CA GLY A 66 -10.59 -7.96 -10.65
C GLY A 66 -9.43 -6.99 -10.54
N PRO A 67 -9.65 -5.70 -10.92
CA PRO A 67 -8.53 -4.76 -11.06
C PRO A 67 -7.71 -4.55 -9.81
N CYS A 68 -8.35 -4.45 -8.64
CA CYS A 68 -7.60 -4.24 -7.40
C CYS A 68 -6.67 -5.40 -7.11
N ARG A 69 -7.16 -6.62 -7.28
CA ARG A 69 -6.35 -7.80 -7.05
C ARG A 69 -5.20 -7.89 -8.04
N GLU A 70 -5.47 -7.59 -9.31
CA GLU A 70 -4.45 -7.62 -10.33
C GLU A 70 -3.35 -6.61 -10.05
N LEU A 71 -3.73 -5.42 -9.60
CA LEU A 71 -2.74 -4.40 -9.23
C LEU A 71 -1.93 -4.86 -8.02
N ALA A 72 -2.59 -5.44 -7.02
CA ALA A 72 -1.90 -5.91 -5.83
C ALA A 72 -0.85 -6.98 -6.18
N MET A 73 -1.15 -7.82 -7.16
CA MET A 73 -0.24 -8.89 -7.56
C MET A 73 1.03 -8.39 -8.23
N ARG A 74 1.10 -7.11 -8.57
CA ARG A 74 2.31 -6.52 -9.14
C ARG A 74 3.34 -6.18 -8.07
N ALA A 75 2.94 -6.18 -6.80
CA ALA A 75 3.86 -5.88 -5.71
C ALA A 75 4.72 -7.10 -5.36
N ASP A 76 5.86 -6.84 -4.75
CA ASP A 76 6.72 -7.92 -4.25
C ASP A 76 6.08 -8.64 -3.07
N ALA A 77 5.30 -7.91 -2.28
CA ALA A 77 4.58 -8.48 -1.14
C ALA A 77 3.16 -7.89 -1.10
N VAL A 78 2.20 -8.73 -0.72
CA VAL A 78 0.80 -8.34 -0.60
C VAL A 78 0.33 -8.60 0.82
N CYS A 79 -0.30 -7.61 1.42
CA CYS A 79 -0.88 -7.72 2.75
C CYS A 79 -2.40 -7.64 2.60
N VAL A 80 -3.09 -8.72 2.93
CA VAL A 80 -4.55 -8.77 2.87
C VAL A 80 -5.09 -8.50 4.27
N VAL A 81 -5.91 -7.46 4.40
CA VAL A 81 -6.39 -7.02 5.71
C VAL A 81 -7.91 -6.85 5.71
N PRO A 82 -8.55 -6.96 6.88
CA PRO A 82 -9.96 -6.61 7.00
C PRO A 82 -10.17 -5.11 6.72
N ALA A 83 -11.37 -4.75 6.30
CA ALA A 83 -11.69 -3.36 6.00
C ALA A 83 -11.44 -2.43 7.20
N SER A 84 -11.68 -2.93 8.41
CA SER A 84 -11.46 -2.11 9.61
C SER A 84 -9.99 -1.75 9.79
N LEU A 85 -9.07 -2.65 9.44
CA LEU A 85 -7.64 -2.34 9.52
C LEU A 85 -7.22 -1.39 8.41
N MET A 86 -7.77 -1.56 7.20
CA MET A 86 -7.48 -0.61 6.13
C MET A 86 -7.94 0.79 6.52
N ALA A 87 -9.09 0.91 7.15
CA ALA A 87 -9.58 2.21 7.62
C ALA A 87 -8.61 2.85 8.61
N SER A 88 -7.97 2.04 9.45
CA SER A 88 -7.00 2.57 10.42
C SER A 88 -5.71 3.02 9.75
N LEU A 89 -5.41 2.52 8.56
CA LEU A 89 -4.22 2.92 7.82
C LEU A 89 -4.49 4.15 6.94
N SER A 90 -5.75 4.33 6.53
CA SER A 90 -6.09 5.36 5.57
C SER A 90 -5.92 6.77 6.13
N SER A 91 -5.38 7.66 5.32
CA SER A 91 -5.33 9.08 5.63
C SER A 91 -6.52 9.83 5.05
N LEU A 92 -7.39 9.14 4.33
CA LEU A 92 -8.57 9.73 3.69
C LEU A 92 -9.81 9.54 4.55
N GLU A 93 -10.81 10.40 4.34
CA GLU A 93 -12.08 10.25 5.05
C GLU A 93 -12.74 8.92 4.74
N SER A 94 -12.69 8.53 3.46
CA SER A 94 -13.19 7.23 3.03
C SER A 94 -12.00 6.36 2.67
N SER A 95 -11.84 5.27 3.39
CA SER A 95 -10.73 4.36 3.10
C SER A 95 -10.93 3.69 1.75
N GLN A 96 -9.83 3.43 1.07
CA GLN A 96 -9.83 2.77 -0.21
C GLN A 96 -9.65 1.26 -0.04
N GLU A 97 -9.87 0.51 -1.10
CA GLU A 97 -9.71 -0.94 -1.06
C GLU A 97 -8.28 -1.39 -1.32
N LEU A 98 -7.45 -0.50 -1.87
CA LEU A 98 -6.10 -0.83 -2.28
C LEU A 98 -5.16 0.34 -2.00
N ALA A 99 -3.95 0.02 -1.56
CA ALA A 99 -2.89 1.00 -1.39
C ALA A 99 -1.55 0.35 -1.69
N PHE A 100 -0.60 1.17 -2.11
CA PHE A 100 0.78 0.75 -2.36
C PHE A 100 1.73 1.51 -1.44
N ALA A 101 2.76 0.82 -0.98
CA ALA A 101 3.91 1.45 -0.36
C ALA A 101 5.07 1.25 -1.33
N VAL A 102 5.60 2.34 -1.86
CA VAL A 102 6.60 2.29 -2.92
C VAL A 102 7.85 3.05 -2.51
N ALA A 103 8.98 2.63 -3.06
CA ALA A 103 10.25 3.28 -2.75
C ALA A 103 10.26 4.71 -3.25
N CYS A 104 10.81 5.60 -2.43
CA CYS A 104 10.92 7.01 -2.76
C CYS A 104 12.34 7.30 -3.21
N HIS A 105 12.47 7.85 -4.42
CA HIS A 105 13.77 8.15 -4.99
C HIS A 105 14.07 9.65 -5.00
N PHE A 106 13.81 10.30 -3.89
CA PHE A 106 14.04 11.73 -3.81
C PHE A 106 15.47 12.14 -4.05
N ALA A 107 16.35 11.27 -3.70
CA ALA A 107 17.74 11.59 -3.81
C ALA A 107 18.21 11.65 -5.24
N SER A 108 17.41 11.19 -6.10
CA SER A 108 17.81 11.21 -7.43
C SER A 108 17.76 12.57 -7.92
N PRO A 109 18.35 12.90 -8.16
CA PRO A 109 18.48 13.76 -8.31
C PRO A 109 18.51 14.61 -9.07
N PHE A 110 18.26 14.89 -8.91
CA PHE A 110 18.14 15.71 -9.44
C PHE A 110 19.03 16.35 -9.39
N ARG A 111 19.46 16.01 -9.27
CA ARG A 111 20.35 16.53 -9.17
C ARG A 111 20.84 16.69 -9.89
#